data_bdeb5ef41bdf709f8e84675b1435ac8e
#
_entry.id   bdeb5ef41bdf709f8e84675b1435ac8e
#
_cell.length_a   1.000
_cell.length_b   1.000
_cell.length_c   1.000
_cell.angle_alpha   90.00
_cell.angle_beta   90.00
_cell.angle_gamma   90.00
#
_symmetry.space_group_name_H-M   'P 1'
#
loop_
_entity.id
_entity.type
_entity.pdbx_description
1 polymer ?
#
loop_
_entity_poly.entity_id
_entity_poly.type
_entity_poly.pdbx_seq_one_letter_code
_entity_poly.pdbx_strand_id
1 'polypeptide(L)'
;MQSANSSCDWTKRTRHFVGRTIMRFICWVSAFSIVWTFAIVEWISAVESQQTDGQFVLHLREQVATTAGEQATKPSFRTERWNPDRTAVIVCDMWDSHHCYNAVQRVRDMAGQVSKVLKTMRDAGALVIHCPSSCMQAYEGHPARLRAQRAPPAKNLPKGIDQWCVQIPSEEESQYPIDQSDGGEDDDLEVHQKWHEQLVADGKNASSPWSRQCDLLEISDEDAITDSGREVWNLLEERGIENVILLGVHTNMCVLGRPFGLRQMAKNGKNVVLIRDLTDTMYNPAMPPYVDHHTGTDFIIEYIEKCVCPTVASSDLVGGKPHRFFDDKRPTLAIVVSEFEYETFQTLPEFSRQHLCKNFRVVYAINDDRNSHELPGIEILKDADVAIMSIWRRSLPPEQLQVVRDYIEAKKPLVAIRTTSHAFATRNHSTPAGRATWQRFDRDVLQGNYQGHHGNHADQGDSATVVWIPSSATDHLLVAGISPGEFTVGSWLYKMSPLGDLATPVLMGRVGNSAHEPVAWSLDSEDGHRVFYTSLGSQDDFRSSEFVCLLRNAIYWAAGVPELVKPVATTAEKE
;
A
#
# COMPACT_ATOMS: atom_id res chain seq x y z
N MET A 1 -64.27 -37.31 -46.59
CA MET A 1 -64.08 -38.37 -47.60
C MET A 1 -62.64 -38.85 -47.51
N GLN A 2 -62.53 -40.10 -47.19
CA GLN A 2 -61.47 -41.08 -47.45
C GLN A 2 -60.03 -40.65 -47.12
N SER A 3 -59.43 -41.17 -46.06
CA SER A 3 -58.89 -42.52 -45.78
C SER A 3 -57.73 -42.93 -46.67
N ALA A 4 -56.57 -43.14 -46.09
CA ALA A 4 -55.76 -44.31 -46.33
C ALA A 4 -54.62 -44.40 -45.27
N ASN A 5 -54.67 -45.53 -44.54
CA ASN A 5 -53.62 -46.08 -43.72
C ASN A 5 -52.39 -46.48 -44.52
N SER A 6 -51.18 -46.31 -44.02
CA SER A 6 -50.14 -47.33 -44.20
C SER A 6 -49.19 -47.31 -43.00
N SER A 7 -49.27 -48.37 -42.24
CA SER A 7 -48.34 -48.85 -41.24
C SER A 7 -46.97 -49.11 -41.86
N CYS A 8 -45.90 -48.63 -41.29
CA CYS A 8 -44.59 -49.19 -41.59
C CYS A 8 -43.75 -49.25 -40.30
N ASP A 9 -43.28 -50.45 -40.13
CA ASP A 9 -42.58 -51.03 -38.99
C ASP A 9 -41.25 -50.35 -38.67
N TRP A 10 -41.09 -49.88 -37.44
CA TRP A 10 -39.90 -49.13 -36.93
C TRP A 10 -39.34 -49.79 -35.64
N THR A 11 -39.12 -51.11 -35.63
CA THR A 11 -38.63 -51.79 -34.40
C THR A 11 -37.26 -52.46 -34.52
N LYS A 12 -36.38 -52.09 -35.45
CA LYS A 12 -35.05 -52.76 -35.55
C LYS A 12 -33.81 -51.83 -35.73
N ARG A 13 -33.89 -50.50 -35.58
CA ARG A 13 -32.70 -49.62 -35.77
C ARG A 13 -32.28 -48.75 -34.58
N THR A 14 -32.89 -48.87 -33.43
CA THR A 14 -32.61 -47.99 -32.28
C THR A 14 -31.69 -48.58 -31.18
N ARG A 15 -31.21 -49.81 -31.31
CA ARG A 15 -30.35 -50.42 -30.27
C ARG A 15 -28.83 -50.20 -30.42
N HIS A 16 -28.33 -49.69 -31.52
CA HIS A 16 -26.90 -49.50 -31.72
C HIS A 16 -26.40 -48.04 -31.56
N PHE A 17 -27.28 -47.04 -31.43
CA PHE A 17 -26.89 -45.63 -31.33
C PHE A 17 -26.83 -45.09 -29.89
N VAL A 18 -27.54 -45.71 -28.95
CA VAL A 18 -27.60 -45.30 -27.54
C VAL A 18 -26.33 -45.69 -26.76
N GLY A 19 -25.67 -46.79 -27.12
CA GLY A 19 -24.48 -47.27 -26.41
C GLY A 19 -23.21 -46.42 -26.63
N ARG A 20 -23.07 -45.78 -27.78
CA ARG A 20 -21.88 -44.94 -28.07
C ARG A 20 -21.95 -43.50 -27.53
N THR A 21 -23.14 -42.98 -27.33
CA THR A 21 -23.33 -41.60 -26.80
C THR A 21 -23.20 -41.56 -25.28
N ILE A 22 -23.66 -42.60 -24.59
CA ILE A 22 -23.53 -42.69 -23.12
C ILE A 22 -22.07 -42.92 -22.71
N MET A 23 -21.29 -43.70 -23.45
CA MET A 23 -19.88 -43.94 -23.14
C MET A 23 -19.00 -42.73 -23.42
N ARG A 24 -19.37 -41.84 -24.38
CA ARG A 24 -18.68 -40.57 -24.58
C ARG A 24 -19.03 -39.52 -23.51
N PHE A 25 -20.24 -39.55 -22.97
CA PHE A 25 -20.64 -38.62 -21.89
C PHE A 25 -19.98 -38.98 -20.54
N ILE A 26 -19.83 -40.27 -20.24
CA ILE A 26 -19.16 -40.74 -19.02
C ILE A 26 -17.65 -40.44 -19.08
N CYS A 27 -16.98 -40.56 -20.22
CA CYS A 27 -15.58 -40.18 -20.39
C CYS A 27 -15.37 -38.66 -20.28
N TRP A 28 -16.32 -37.81 -20.71
CA TRP A 28 -16.22 -36.36 -20.58
C TRP A 28 -16.47 -35.87 -19.15
N VAL A 29 -17.40 -36.46 -18.42
CA VAL A 29 -17.65 -36.10 -17.01
C VAL A 29 -16.49 -36.57 -16.12
N SER A 30 -15.88 -37.72 -16.39
CA SER A 30 -14.69 -38.18 -15.65
C SER A 30 -13.44 -37.33 -15.95
N ALA A 31 -13.25 -36.86 -17.19
CA ALA A 31 -12.14 -35.98 -17.55
C ALA A 31 -12.29 -34.58 -16.94
N PHE A 32 -13.52 -34.06 -16.89
CA PHE A 32 -13.79 -32.76 -16.24
C PHE A 32 -13.63 -32.81 -14.71
N SER A 33 -14.05 -33.89 -14.06
CA SER A 33 -13.86 -34.05 -12.61
C SER A 33 -12.40 -34.23 -12.23
N ILE A 34 -11.57 -34.87 -13.06
CA ILE A 34 -10.13 -35.03 -12.80
C ILE A 34 -9.38 -33.68 -13.00
N VAL A 35 -9.76 -32.88 -13.99
CA VAL A 35 -9.16 -31.57 -14.22
C VAL A 35 -9.51 -30.58 -13.09
N TRP A 36 -10.75 -30.62 -12.57
CA TRP A 36 -11.14 -29.78 -11.44
C TRP A 36 -10.50 -30.21 -10.10
N THR A 37 -10.30 -31.53 -9.89
CA THR A 37 -9.57 -32.00 -8.71
C THR A 37 -8.09 -31.66 -8.76
N PHE A 38 -7.44 -31.69 -9.92
CA PHE A 38 -6.05 -31.24 -10.07
C PHE A 38 -5.92 -29.70 -9.91
N ALA A 39 -6.84 -28.93 -10.47
CA ALA A 39 -6.84 -27.46 -10.30
C ALA A 39 -7.09 -27.03 -8.83
N ILE A 40 -7.95 -27.75 -8.09
CA ILE A 40 -8.19 -27.49 -6.67
C ILE A 40 -6.98 -27.93 -5.83
N VAL A 41 -6.32 -29.03 -6.17
CA VAL A 41 -5.11 -29.49 -5.46
C VAL A 41 -3.93 -28.58 -5.76
N GLU A 42 -3.75 -28.07 -6.98
CA GLU A 42 -2.74 -27.04 -7.28
C GLU A 42 -3.06 -25.69 -6.62
N TRP A 43 -4.34 -25.34 -6.51
CA TRP A 43 -4.73 -24.11 -5.81
C TRP A 43 -4.53 -24.21 -4.29
N ILE A 44 -4.79 -25.36 -3.69
CA ILE A 44 -4.49 -25.64 -2.27
C ILE A 44 -2.97 -25.68 -2.06
N SER A 45 -2.19 -26.27 -2.96
CA SER A 45 -0.72 -26.27 -2.89
C SER A 45 -0.11 -24.88 -3.07
N ALA A 46 -0.73 -23.97 -3.86
CA ALA A 46 -0.25 -22.60 -4.03
C ALA A 46 -0.53 -21.71 -2.80
N VAL A 47 -1.52 -22.06 -1.98
CA VAL A 47 -1.79 -21.38 -0.70
C VAL A 47 -0.90 -21.94 0.43
N GLU A 48 -0.46 -23.20 0.35
CA GLU A 48 0.45 -23.82 1.33
C GLU A 48 1.93 -23.45 1.17
N SER A 49 2.35 -22.75 0.09
CA SER A 49 3.78 -22.53 -0.20
C SER A 49 4.43 -21.34 0.50
N GLN A 50 3.75 -20.65 1.43
CA GLN A 50 4.36 -19.57 2.24
C GLN A 50 4.75 -19.95 3.68
N GLN A 51 4.46 -21.16 4.12
CA GLN A 51 4.96 -21.70 5.41
C GLN A 51 6.20 -22.55 5.21
N THR A 52 7.32 -21.93 4.88
CA THR A 52 8.62 -22.58 5.00
C THR A 52 9.10 -22.51 6.45
N ASP A 53 9.24 -23.66 7.10
CA ASP A 53 9.82 -23.87 8.44
C ASP A 53 9.02 -23.37 9.66
N GLY A 54 7.71 -23.14 9.58
CA GLY A 54 6.90 -22.76 10.75
C GLY A 54 7.18 -21.37 11.30
N GLN A 55 7.90 -20.50 10.57
CA GLN A 55 8.19 -19.13 10.96
C GLN A 55 7.27 -18.13 10.26
N PHE A 56 6.96 -17.03 10.93
CA PHE A 56 6.34 -15.87 10.27
C PHE A 56 7.36 -15.17 9.38
N VAL A 57 7.02 -14.98 8.11
CA VAL A 57 7.82 -14.19 7.15
C VAL A 57 7.20 -12.81 7.05
N LEU A 58 7.86 -11.81 7.61
CA LEU A 58 7.35 -10.45 7.73
C LEU A 58 8.12 -9.50 6.82
N HIS A 59 7.39 -8.69 6.04
CA HIS A 59 7.94 -7.65 5.19
C HIS A 59 7.82 -6.30 5.91
N LEU A 60 8.86 -5.99 6.66
CA LEU A 60 8.91 -4.77 7.47
C LEU A 60 9.07 -3.54 6.59
N ARG A 61 8.34 -2.49 6.92
CA ARG A 61 8.49 -1.15 6.34
C ARG A 61 8.90 -0.18 7.45
N GLU A 62 9.87 0.66 7.16
CA GLU A 62 10.35 1.73 8.04
C GLU A 62 10.66 2.98 7.22
N GLN A 63 10.72 4.15 7.84
CA GLN A 63 11.13 5.40 7.21
C GLN A 63 12.60 5.66 7.52
N VAL A 64 13.43 5.76 6.48
CA VAL A 64 14.85 6.08 6.61
C VAL A 64 15.16 7.46 6.05
N ALA A 65 16.09 8.17 6.69
CA ALA A 65 16.53 9.48 6.24
C ALA A 65 17.08 9.42 4.80
N THR A 66 16.87 10.49 4.03
CA THR A 66 17.42 10.66 2.69
C THR A 66 18.46 11.76 2.69
N THR A 67 19.24 11.86 1.61
CA THR A 67 20.20 12.97 1.40
C THR A 67 19.53 14.23 0.88
N ALA A 68 18.22 14.21 0.63
CA ALA A 68 17.48 15.33 0.05
C ALA A 68 17.16 16.46 1.04
N GLY A 69 17.37 16.24 2.35
CA GLY A 69 17.15 17.23 3.42
C GLY A 69 17.13 16.57 4.80
N GLU A 70 17.34 17.38 5.85
CA GLU A 70 17.48 16.89 7.24
C GLU A 70 16.24 16.16 7.78
N GLN A 71 15.05 16.37 7.20
CA GLN A 71 13.81 15.71 7.61
C GLN A 71 13.17 14.83 6.53
N ALA A 72 13.74 14.82 5.32
CA ALA A 72 13.21 14.00 4.24
C ALA A 72 13.46 12.51 4.50
N THR A 73 12.42 11.71 4.38
CA THR A 73 12.49 10.25 4.55
C THR A 73 11.93 9.53 3.33
N LYS A 74 12.37 8.29 3.16
CA LYS A 74 11.81 7.34 2.18
C LYS A 74 11.43 6.04 2.87
N PRO A 75 10.44 5.31 2.36
CA PRO A 75 10.18 3.96 2.83
C PRO A 75 11.35 3.03 2.47
N SER A 76 11.75 2.20 3.43
CA SER A 76 12.72 1.12 3.28
C SER A 76 12.06 -0.19 3.67
N PHE A 77 12.40 -1.26 2.97
CA PHE A 77 11.80 -2.56 3.16
C PHE A 77 12.86 -3.60 3.48
N ARG A 78 12.57 -4.46 4.48
CA ARG A 78 13.38 -5.64 4.76
C ARG A 78 12.51 -6.81 5.16
N THR A 79 13.00 -8.02 4.96
CA THR A 79 12.29 -9.25 5.35
C THR A 79 12.91 -9.82 6.62
N GLU A 80 12.07 -10.13 7.60
CA GLU A 80 12.47 -10.86 8.80
C GLU A 80 11.68 -12.16 8.96
N ARG A 81 12.27 -13.11 9.67
CA ARG A 81 11.64 -14.39 10.02
C ARG A 81 11.54 -14.49 11.52
N TRP A 82 10.31 -14.60 12.04
CA TRP A 82 10.04 -14.64 13.46
C TRP A 82 9.53 -16.03 13.86
N ASN A 83 10.11 -16.56 14.97
CA ASN A 83 9.64 -17.80 15.57
C ASN A 83 8.33 -17.55 16.33
N PRO A 84 7.23 -18.25 16.02
CA PRO A 84 5.95 -18.10 16.71
C PRO A 84 6.05 -18.26 18.23
N ASP A 85 6.81 -19.25 18.72
CA ASP A 85 6.98 -19.51 20.15
C ASP A 85 7.64 -18.34 20.91
N ARG A 86 8.29 -17.44 20.19
CA ARG A 86 8.96 -16.24 20.74
C ARG A 86 8.25 -14.95 20.34
N THR A 87 7.03 -15.06 19.83
CA THR A 87 6.24 -13.93 19.31
C THR A 87 4.92 -13.81 20.07
N ALA A 88 4.55 -12.58 20.42
CA ALA A 88 3.24 -12.26 20.94
C ALA A 88 2.52 -11.26 20.03
N VAL A 89 1.19 -11.34 19.98
CA VAL A 89 0.32 -10.29 19.43
C VAL A 89 -0.46 -9.63 20.55
N ILE A 90 -0.43 -8.31 20.60
CA ILE A 90 -1.19 -7.48 21.53
C ILE A 90 -2.33 -6.78 20.77
N VAL A 91 -3.56 -7.06 21.21
CA VAL A 91 -4.79 -6.47 20.68
C VAL A 91 -5.16 -5.29 21.56
N CYS A 92 -4.87 -4.07 21.08
CA CYS A 92 -5.04 -2.85 21.85
C CYS A 92 -6.44 -2.27 21.65
N ASP A 93 -7.20 -2.11 22.74
CA ASP A 93 -8.43 -1.32 22.87
C ASP A 93 -9.47 -1.49 21.75
N MET A 94 -9.59 -2.71 21.22
CA MET A 94 -10.66 -3.07 20.27
C MET A 94 -12.01 -3.20 21.00
N TRP A 95 -12.55 -2.07 21.46
CA TRP A 95 -13.73 -2.01 22.31
C TRP A 95 -15.05 -2.32 21.60
N ASP A 96 -16.08 -2.68 22.39
CA ASP A 96 -17.46 -2.93 21.96
C ASP A 96 -18.22 -1.65 21.57
N SER A 97 -17.76 -0.49 22.02
CA SER A 97 -18.38 0.81 21.78
C SER A 97 -17.35 1.94 21.96
N HIS A 98 -17.65 3.11 21.40
CA HIS A 98 -16.83 4.33 21.52
C HIS A 98 -17.76 5.56 21.48
N HIS A 99 -17.32 6.74 21.98
CA HIS A 99 -18.07 7.97 21.88
C HIS A 99 -18.20 8.46 20.43
N CYS A 100 -17.18 8.27 19.60
CA CYS A 100 -17.19 8.50 18.16
C CYS A 100 -17.80 7.30 17.43
N TYR A 101 -18.86 7.51 16.67
CA TYR A 101 -19.57 6.46 15.93
C TYR A 101 -18.71 5.91 14.77
N ASN A 102 -18.03 6.80 14.04
CA ASN A 102 -17.15 6.39 12.95
C ASN A 102 -16.04 5.45 13.43
N ALA A 103 -15.46 5.72 14.61
CA ALA A 103 -14.47 4.83 15.22
C ALA A 103 -15.05 3.44 15.52
N VAL A 104 -16.32 3.35 16.00
CA VAL A 104 -17.00 2.07 16.19
C VAL A 104 -17.14 1.31 14.87
N GLN A 105 -17.51 2.01 13.80
CA GLN A 105 -17.68 1.38 12.48
C GLN A 105 -16.34 0.83 11.96
N ARG A 106 -15.25 1.59 12.07
CA ARG A 106 -13.91 1.15 11.63
C ARG A 106 -13.36 -0.02 12.46
N VAL A 107 -13.59 -0.03 13.78
CA VAL A 107 -13.27 -1.20 14.64
C VAL A 107 -14.00 -2.45 14.15
N ARG A 108 -15.30 -2.34 13.86
CA ARG A 108 -16.09 -3.48 13.37
C ARG A 108 -15.69 -3.94 11.97
N ASP A 109 -15.29 -3.00 11.11
CA ASP A 109 -14.85 -3.27 9.75
C ASP A 109 -13.55 -4.10 9.75
N MET A 110 -12.55 -3.71 10.53
CA MET A 110 -11.28 -4.44 10.57
C MET A 110 -11.34 -5.73 11.40
N ALA A 111 -12.38 -5.92 12.26
CA ALA A 111 -12.46 -7.05 13.18
C ALA A 111 -12.38 -8.41 12.49
N GLY A 112 -12.95 -8.55 11.28
CA GLY A 112 -12.88 -9.78 10.51
C GLY A 112 -11.46 -10.17 10.10
N GLN A 113 -10.63 -9.19 9.73
CA GLN A 113 -9.22 -9.43 9.39
C GLN A 113 -8.38 -9.63 10.66
N VAL A 114 -8.66 -8.89 11.72
CA VAL A 114 -8.03 -9.11 13.03
C VAL A 114 -8.29 -10.54 13.51
N SER A 115 -9.52 -11.04 13.44
CA SER A 115 -9.86 -12.42 13.83
C SER A 115 -9.04 -13.47 13.07
N LYS A 116 -8.80 -13.27 11.76
CA LYS A 116 -7.94 -14.16 10.97
C LYS A 116 -6.49 -14.13 11.46
N VAL A 117 -5.95 -12.93 11.71
CA VAL A 117 -4.59 -12.76 12.25
C VAL A 117 -4.46 -13.48 13.59
N LEU A 118 -5.39 -13.24 14.52
CA LEU A 118 -5.35 -13.88 15.84
C LEU A 118 -5.43 -15.41 15.75
N LYS A 119 -6.31 -15.92 14.87
CA LYS A 119 -6.39 -17.37 14.64
C LYS A 119 -5.06 -17.91 14.09
N THR A 120 -4.48 -17.29 13.08
CA THR A 120 -3.20 -17.72 12.49
C THR A 120 -2.07 -17.70 13.54
N MET A 121 -1.99 -16.63 14.34
CA MET A 121 -1.00 -16.49 15.39
C MET A 121 -1.15 -17.57 16.45
N ARG A 122 -2.39 -17.83 16.90
CA ARG A 122 -2.73 -18.86 17.89
C ARG A 122 -2.42 -20.27 17.38
N ASP A 123 -2.84 -20.58 16.15
CA ASP A 123 -2.59 -21.88 15.52
C ASP A 123 -1.09 -22.17 15.35
N ALA A 124 -0.27 -21.14 15.20
CA ALA A 124 1.18 -21.25 15.13
C ALA A 124 1.87 -21.32 16.51
N GLY A 125 1.16 -21.16 17.62
CA GLY A 125 1.71 -21.22 18.99
C GLY A 125 2.15 -19.87 19.58
N ALA A 126 1.92 -18.77 18.89
CA ALA A 126 2.22 -17.42 19.39
C ALA A 126 1.29 -17.04 20.56
N LEU A 127 1.78 -16.18 21.45
CA LEU A 127 1.00 -15.67 22.58
C LEU A 127 0.04 -14.58 22.10
N VAL A 128 -1.27 -14.73 22.38
CA VAL A 128 -2.28 -13.71 22.13
C VAL A 128 -2.65 -13.00 23.43
N ILE A 129 -2.55 -11.67 23.47
CA ILE A 129 -2.87 -10.85 24.63
C ILE A 129 -3.91 -9.81 24.22
N HIS A 130 -5.11 -9.89 24.80
CA HIS A 130 -6.18 -8.92 24.62
C HIS A 130 -6.07 -7.84 25.68
N CYS A 131 -6.06 -6.58 25.25
CA CYS A 131 -5.87 -5.44 26.13
C CYS A 131 -7.02 -4.41 25.99
N PRO A 132 -8.28 -4.77 26.31
CA PRO A 132 -9.39 -3.83 26.33
C PRO A 132 -9.34 -3.00 27.61
N SER A 133 -8.63 -1.88 27.59
CA SER A 133 -8.38 -1.04 28.76
C SER A 133 -9.68 -0.58 29.43
N SER A 134 -9.64 -0.56 30.76
CA SER A 134 -10.77 -0.17 31.63
C SER A 134 -11.96 -1.14 31.58
N CYS A 135 -11.81 -2.34 30.99
CA CYS A 135 -12.86 -3.33 30.87
C CYS A 135 -12.62 -4.61 31.68
N MET A 136 -11.64 -4.62 32.56
CA MET A 136 -11.21 -5.86 33.27
C MET A 136 -12.32 -6.52 34.08
N GLN A 137 -13.29 -5.75 34.57
CA GLN A 137 -14.43 -6.28 35.32
C GLN A 137 -15.28 -7.27 34.49
N ALA A 138 -15.39 -7.05 33.18
CA ALA A 138 -16.14 -7.94 32.28
C ALA A 138 -15.52 -9.33 32.15
N TYR A 139 -14.26 -9.49 32.54
CA TYR A 139 -13.48 -10.71 32.40
C TYR A 139 -13.10 -11.35 33.74
N GLU A 140 -13.72 -10.91 34.84
CA GLU A 140 -13.48 -11.50 36.15
C GLU A 140 -13.82 -12.99 36.14
N GLY A 141 -12.84 -13.83 36.50
CA GLY A 141 -12.98 -15.28 36.46
C GLY A 141 -12.74 -15.94 35.10
N HIS A 142 -12.59 -15.18 34.01
CA HIS A 142 -12.28 -15.75 32.70
C HIS A 142 -10.88 -16.40 32.70
N PRO A 143 -10.68 -17.62 32.12
CA PRO A 143 -9.39 -18.31 32.13
C PRO A 143 -8.23 -17.45 31.62
N ALA A 144 -8.42 -16.71 30.52
CA ALA A 144 -7.43 -15.80 29.96
C ALA A 144 -7.06 -14.64 30.91
N ARG A 145 -8.03 -14.11 31.68
CA ARG A 145 -7.77 -13.08 32.71
C ARG A 145 -6.99 -13.67 33.89
N LEU A 146 -7.39 -14.85 34.34
CA LEU A 146 -6.70 -15.56 35.42
C LEU A 146 -5.25 -15.92 35.04
N ARG A 147 -4.99 -16.24 33.76
CA ARG A 147 -3.63 -16.47 33.23
C ARG A 147 -2.77 -15.22 33.40
N ALA A 148 -3.24 -14.07 32.99
CA ALA A 148 -2.50 -12.81 33.11
C ALA A 148 -2.19 -12.47 34.57
N GLN A 149 -3.15 -12.67 35.49
CA GLN A 149 -2.99 -12.42 36.92
C GLN A 149 -1.99 -13.40 37.60
N ARG A 150 -1.86 -14.60 37.07
CA ARG A 150 -0.99 -15.66 37.65
C ARG A 150 0.42 -15.67 37.07
N ALA A 151 0.70 -14.90 36.02
CA ALA A 151 2.03 -14.80 35.45
C ALA A 151 3.05 -14.40 36.53
N PRO A 152 4.15 -15.14 36.69
CA PRO A 152 5.13 -14.87 37.74
C PRO A 152 5.80 -13.51 37.53
N PRO A 153 6.08 -12.74 38.58
CA PRO A 153 6.75 -11.46 38.48
C PRO A 153 8.08 -11.55 37.71
N ALA A 154 8.26 -10.79 36.68
CA ALA A 154 9.48 -10.73 35.90
C ALA A 154 10.64 -10.15 36.76
N LYS A 155 11.82 -10.73 36.64
CA LYS A 155 13.02 -10.26 37.37
C LYS A 155 13.55 -8.93 36.85
N ASN A 156 13.28 -8.63 35.59
CA ASN A 156 13.72 -7.45 34.82
C ASN A 156 12.55 -6.48 34.53
N LEU A 157 11.59 -6.35 35.44
CA LEU A 157 10.45 -5.49 35.26
C LEU A 157 10.90 -4.03 35.01
N PRO A 158 10.56 -3.42 33.84
CA PRO A 158 11.02 -2.08 33.52
C PRO A 158 10.41 -1.02 34.46
N LYS A 159 11.23 -0.04 34.81
CA LYS A 159 10.75 1.11 35.60
C LYS A 159 9.68 1.89 34.82
N GLY A 160 8.52 2.10 35.44
CA GLY A 160 7.43 2.86 34.86
C GLY A 160 6.64 2.12 33.78
N ILE A 161 6.74 0.77 33.73
CA ILE A 161 5.99 -0.05 32.75
C ILE A 161 4.46 0.09 32.89
N ASP A 162 3.95 0.41 34.07
CA ASP A 162 2.52 0.63 34.31
C ASP A 162 2.05 2.05 33.97
N GLN A 163 2.95 2.90 33.48
CA GLN A 163 2.63 4.29 33.17
C GLN A 163 2.40 4.47 31.67
N TRP A 164 1.52 5.44 31.33
CA TRP A 164 1.39 5.94 29.99
C TRP A 164 2.72 6.49 29.48
N CYS A 165 3.16 6.07 28.29
CA CYS A 165 4.39 6.54 27.68
C CYS A 165 4.09 7.63 26.63
N VAL A 166 4.32 8.87 27.00
CA VAL A 166 3.99 10.03 26.15
C VAL A 166 4.94 10.15 24.97
N GLN A 167 6.24 9.84 25.20
CA GLN A 167 7.30 10.02 24.20
C GLN A 167 8.49 9.11 24.54
N ILE A 168 9.29 8.77 23.55
CA ILE A 168 10.59 8.10 23.70
C ILE A 168 11.70 8.96 23.04
N PRO A 169 12.99 8.76 23.38
CA PRO A 169 14.07 9.64 22.90
C PRO A 169 14.15 9.81 21.37
N SER A 170 13.83 8.77 20.61
CA SER A 170 13.83 8.83 19.13
C SER A 170 12.76 9.74 18.52
N GLU A 171 11.82 10.23 19.32
CA GLU A 171 10.75 11.14 18.88
C GLU A 171 11.08 12.62 19.15
N GLU A 172 12.13 12.92 19.96
CA GLU A 172 12.38 14.28 20.48
C GLU A 172 12.64 15.33 19.39
N GLU A 173 13.29 14.93 18.29
CA GLU A 173 13.62 15.83 17.16
C GLU A 173 12.57 15.78 16.04
N SER A 174 11.51 14.99 16.19
CA SER A 174 10.50 14.81 15.16
C SER A 174 9.23 15.60 15.42
N GLN A 175 8.70 16.22 14.36
CA GLN A 175 7.42 16.89 14.44
C GLN A 175 6.27 15.90 14.40
N TYR A 176 5.33 16.01 15.35
CA TYR A 176 4.10 15.20 15.34
C TYR A 176 3.19 15.64 14.18
N PRO A 177 2.65 14.72 13.38
CA PRO A 177 2.12 15.08 12.05
C PRO A 177 0.69 15.59 12.02
N ILE A 178 -0.09 15.41 13.09
CA ILE A 178 -1.50 15.83 13.16
C ILE A 178 -1.79 16.64 14.43
N ASP A 179 -2.79 17.49 14.37
CA ASP A 179 -3.38 18.12 15.54
C ASP A 179 -4.55 17.28 16.06
N GLN A 180 -4.47 16.86 17.32
CA GLN A 180 -5.49 16.09 18.02
C GLN A 180 -6.02 16.84 19.27
N SER A 181 -5.85 18.15 19.34
CA SER A 181 -6.23 18.97 20.51
C SER A 181 -7.72 19.03 20.78
N ASP A 182 -8.53 18.69 19.76
CA ASP A 182 -10.00 18.58 19.86
C ASP A 182 -10.48 17.18 20.28
N GLY A 183 -9.56 16.22 20.51
CA GLY A 183 -9.87 14.82 20.81
C GLY A 183 -9.94 13.90 19.60
N GLY A 184 -9.96 14.44 18.37
CA GLY A 184 -9.86 13.72 17.11
C GLY A 184 -11.15 13.03 16.66
N GLU A 185 -12.30 13.37 17.20
CA GLU A 185 -13.60 12.85 16.78
C GLU A 185 -13.94 13.35 15.37
N ASP A 186 -14.31 12.45 14.47
CA ASP A 186 -14.58 12.72 13.06
C ASP A 186 -16.04 12.46 12.64
N ASP A 187 -16.94 12.33 13.59
CA ASP A 187 -18.38 12.23 13.33
C ASP A 187 -18.93 13.55 12.80
N ASP A 188 -19.82 13.49 11.81
CA ASP A 188 -20.70 14.61 11.51
C ASP A 188 -21.56 14.95 12.72
N LEU A 189 -21.83 16.24 12.95
CA LEU A 189 -22.56 16.72 14.13
C LEU A 189 -23.90 16.02 14.35
N GLU A 190 -24.65 15.74 13.26
CA GLU A 190 -25.94 15.05 13.34
C GLU A 190 -25.77 13.56 13.72
N VAL A 191 -24.72 12.92 13.19
CA VAL A 191 -24.37 11.53 13.50
C VAL A 191 -23.96 11.42 14.97
N HIS A 192 -23.06 12.31 15.41
CA HIS A 192 -22.62 12.40 16.81
C HIS A 192 -23.80 12.53 17.77
N GLN A 193 -24.72 13.50 17.51
CA GLN A 193 -25.84 13.74 18.39
C GLN A 193 -26.75 12.51 18.49
N LYS A 194 -27.11 11.88 17.38
CA LYS A 194 -27.94 10.66 17.35
C LYS A 194 -27.26 9.51 18.09
N TRP A 195 -25.97 9.35 17.91
CA TRP A 195 -25.20 8.31 18.58
C TRP A 195 -25.13 8.55 20.08
N HIS A 196 -24.87 9.78 20.51
CA HIS A 196 -24.89 10.16 21.93
C HIS A 196 -26.25 9.86 22.57
N GLU A 197 -27.36 10.25 21.92
CA GLU A 197 -28.71 9.97 22.40
C GLU A 197 -28.97 8.46 22.52
N GLN A 198 -28.47 7.67 21.54
CA GLN A 198 -28.58 6.21 21.58
C GLN A 198 -27.82 5.62 22.77
N LEU A 199 -26.57 6.04 22.98
CA LEU A 199 -25.75 5.56 24.11
C LEU A 199 -26.41 5.85 25.46
N VAL A 200 -26.97 7.05 25.62
CA VAL A 200 -27.72 7.42 26.85
C VAL A 200 -28.97 6.57 27.00
N ALA A 201 -29.74 6.34 25.93
CA ALA A 201 -30.92 5.47 25.94
C ALA A 201 -30.61 4.02 26.33
N ASP A 202 -29.42 3.53 25.90
CA ASP A 202 -28.92 2.21 26.26
C ASP A 202 -28.32 2.14 27.68
N GLY A 203 -28.38 3.24 28.44
CA GLY A 203 -27.89 3.32 29.83
C GLY A 203 -26.36 3.35 29.93
N LYS A 204 -25.65 3.68 28.84
CA LYS A 204 -24.19 3.80 28.80
C LYS A 204 -23.74 5.22 29.16
N ASN A 205 -22.52 5.35 29.66
CA ASN A 205 -21.85 6.65 29.74
C ASN A 205 -21.41 7.08 28.34
N ALA A 206 -22.05 8.10 27.77
CA ALA A 206 -21.78 8.52 26.40
C ALA A 206 -20.34 8.97 26.16
N SER A 207 -19.61 9.45 27.19
CA SER A 207 -18.19 9.84 27.06
C SER A 207 -17.20 8.66 27.16
N SER A 208 -17.63 7.51 27.69
CA SER A 208 -16.82 6.30 27.84
C SER A 208 -17.71 5.05 27.81
N PRO A 209 -18.33 4.76 26.64
CA PRO A 209 -19.39 3.77 26.55
C PRO A 209 -18.93 2.32 26.45
N TRP A 210 -17.63 2.09 26.36
CA TRP A 210 -17.04 0.75 26.27
C TRP A 210 -17.17 -0.03 27.59
N SER A 211 -17.40 -1.31 27.47
CA SER A 211 -17.55 -2.21 28.62
C SER A 211 -16.74 -3.52 28.48
N ARG A 212 -16.37 -3.85 27.25
CA ARG A 212 -15.61 -5.05 26.90
C ARG A 212 -14.92 -4.88 25.55
N GLN A 213 -14.19 -5.90 25.11
CA GLN A 213 -13.73 -6.01 23.73
C GLN A 213 -14.91 -6.24 22.78
N CYS A 214 -14.74 -5.81 21.53
CA CYS A 214 -15.69 -6.06 20.44
C CYS A 214 -16.05 -7.55 20.36
N ASP A 215 -17.34 -7.84 20.29
CA ASP A 215 -17.91 -9.19 20.26
C ASP A 215 -17.58 -10.00 19.00
N LEU A 216 -17.03 -9.35 17.97
CA LEU A 216 -16.54 -9.99 16.75
C LEU A 216 -15.15 -10.65 16.92
N LEU A 217 -14.46 -10.40 18.03
CA LEU A 217 -13.15 -10.96 18.33
C LEU A 217 -13.27 -12.06 19.38
N GLU A 218 -12.96 -13.28 18.97
CA GLU A 218 -12.90 -14.43 19.87
C GLU A 218 -11.74 -14.30 20.86
N ILE A 219 -11.98 -14.59 22.11
CA ILE A 219 -10.99 -14.73 23.16
C ILE A 219 -10.95 -16.20 23.58
N SER A 220 -9.85 -16.88 23.29
CA SER A 220 -9.65 -18.27 23.70
C SER A 220 -9.25 -18.38 25.18
N ASP A 221 -9.58 -19.50 25.81
CA ASP A 221 -9.10 -19.82 27.16
C ASP A 221 -7.56 -19.85 27.26
N GLU A 222 -6.87 -20.06 26.15
CA GLU A 222 -5.40 -20.09 26.07
C GLU A 222 -4.77 -18.71 25.89
N ASP A 223 -5.55 -17.69 25.54
CA ASP A 223 -5.09 -16.31 25.43
C ASP A 223 -4.81 -15.68 26.81
N ALA A 224 -4.41 -14.44 26.82
CA ALA A 224 -4.34 -13.62 28.02
C ALA A 224 -5.19 -12.36 27.87
N ILE A 225 -5.78 -11.87 28.98
CA ILE A 225 -6.51 -10.59 29.00
C ILE A 225 -5.97 -9.73 30.14
N THR A 226 -5.51 -8.52 29.82
CA THR A 226 -5.05 -7.55 30.81
C THR A 226 -4.93 -6.15 30.22
N ASP A 227 -5.08 -5.11 31.03
CA ASP A 227 -4.75 -3.72 30.71
C ASP A 227 -3.55 -3.19 31.52
N SER A 228 -2.84 -4.08 32.24
CA SER A 228 -1.68 -3.76 33.03
C SER A 228 -0.38 -4.02 32.27
N GLY A 229 0.47 -3.00 32.15
CA GLY A 229 1.80 -3.15 31.54
C GLY A 229 2.67 -4.16 32.29
N ARG A 230 2.55 -4.23 33.62
CA ARG A 230 3.25 -5.20 34.46
C ARG A 230 2.84 -6.64 34.13
N GLU A 231 1.53 -6.90 34.04
CA GLU A 231 1.06 -8.25 33.72
C GLU A 231 1.44 -8.65 32.29
N VAL A 232 1.35 -7.71 31.32
CA VAL A 232 1.84 -7.95 29.95
C VAL A 232 3.33 -8.29 29.98
N TRP A 233 4.16 -7.51 30.66
CA TRP A 233 5.61 -7.77 30.74
C TRP A 233 5.91 -9.11 31.40
N ASN A 234 5.20 -9.48 32.49
CA ASN A 234 5.33 -10.76 33.14
C ASN A 234 5.04 -11.93 32.21
N LEU A 235 3.95 -11.84 31.43
CA LEU A 235 3.59 -12.84 30.42
C LEU A 235 4.66 -12.98 29.32
N LEU A 236 5.19 -11.86 28.83
CA LEU A 236 6.24 -11.85 27.82
C LEU A 236 7.51 -12.53 28.33
N GLU A 237 7.93 -12.22 29.56
CA GLU A 237 9.14 -12.82 30.17
C GLU A 237 8.94 -14.29 30.54
N GLU A 238 7.77 -14.68 31.05
CA GLU A 238 7.44 -16.09 31.37
C GLU A 238 7.55 -16.99 30.14
N ARG A 239 7.09 -16.49 28.96
CA ARG A 239 7.07 -17.21 27.69
C ARG A 239 8.35 -17.00 26.86
N GLY A 240 9.30 -16.20 27.37
CA GLY A 240 10.53 -15.87 26.63
C GLY A 240 10.27 -15.13 25.31
N ILE A 241 9.25 -14.28 25.26
CA ILE A 241 8.86 -13.50 24.08
C ILE A 241 9.91 -12.41 23.80
N GLU A 242 10.40 -12.40 22.59
CA GLU A 242 11.33 -11.39 22.08
C GLU A 242 10.62 -10.41 21.12
N ASN A 243 9.66 -10.94 20.35
CA ASN A 243 8.99 -10.23 19.28
C ASN A 243 7.55 -9.91 19.68
N VAL A 244 7.12 -8.67 19.42
CA VAL A 244 5.78 -8.19 19.76
C VAL A 244 5.14 -7.54 18.55
N ILE A 245 3.97 -8.02 18.18
CA ILE A 245 3.13 -7.43 17.13
C ILE A 245 1.99 -6.69 17.80
N LEU A 246 1.79 -5.41 17.49
CA LEU A 246 0.61 -4.66 17.95
C LEU A 246 -0.37 -4.42 16.80
N LEU A 247 -1.66 -4.40 17.16
CA LEU A 247 -2.77 -3.96 16.33
C LEU A 247 -3.85 -3.33 17.21
N GLY A 248 -4.84 -2.67 16.61
CA GLY A 248 -5.99 -2.11 17.34
C GLY A 248 -6.01 -0.58 17.35
N VAL A 249 -6.68 0.02 18.32
CA VAL A 249 -7.01 1.45 18.33
C VAL A 249 -6.68 2.14 19.65
N HIS A 250 -6.54 3.46 19.63
CA HIS A 250 -6.31 4.27 18.45
C HIS A 250 -4.81 4.46 18.26
N THR A 251 -4.36 4.47 17.02
CA THR A 251 -2.94 4.49 16.63
C THR A 251 -2.16 5.57 17.34
N ASN A 252 -2.67 6.81 17.30
CA ASN A 252 -2.04 8.02 17.86
C ASN A 252 -2.19 8.16 19.39
N MET A 253 -2.95 7.28 20.03
CA MET A 253 -3.23 7.32 21.47
C MET A 253 -2.82 6.02 22.15
N CYS A 254 -3.76 5.09 22.28
CA CYS A 254 -3.60 3.85 23.05
C CYS A 254 -2.51 2.95 22.49
N VAL A 255 -2.47 2.75 21.17
CA VAL A 255 -1.48 1.90 20.50
C VAL A 255 -0.06 2.42 20.73
N LEU A 256 0.15 3.74 20.66
CA LEU A 256 1.44 4.36 20.98
C LEU A 256 1.74 4.38 22.48
N GLY A 257 0.78 4.81 23.31
CA GLY A 257 1.05 5.33 24.66
C GLY A 257 0.70 4.41 25.82
N ARG A 258 -0.14 3.40 25.66
CA ARG A 258 -0.52 2.48 26.75
C ARG A 258 0.70 1.80 27.41
N PRO A 259 0.56 1.34 28.67
CA PRO A 259 1.61 0.59 29.35
C PRO A 259 2.12 -0.64 28.59
N PHE A 260 1.36 -1.15 27.66
CA PHE A 260 1.68 -2.25 26.76
C PHE A 260 1.81 -1.81 25.29
N GLY A 261 1.78 -0.50 25.03
CA GLY A 261 1.84 0.08 23.68
C GLY A 261 3.24 0.08 23.08
N LEU A 262 3.33 0.53 21.82
CA LEU A 262 4.53 0.50 21.00
C LEU A 262 5.74 1.14 21.71
N ARG A 263 5.56 2.34 22.29
CA ARG A 263 6.64 3.07 22.96
C ARG A 263 7.22 2.31 24.15
N GLN A 264 6.36 1.68 24.96
CA GLN A 264 6.84 0.88 26.11
C GLN A 264 7.59 -0.37 25.64
N MET A 265 7.12 -1.05 24.61
CA MET A 265 7.77 -2.24 24.07
C MET A 265 9.12 -1.89 23.42
N ALA A 266 9.16 -0.88 22.55
CA ALA A 266 10.37 -0.46 21.85
C ALA A 266 11.46 0.04 22.83
N LYS A 267 11.10 0.94 23.74
CA LYS A 267 12.06 1.53 24.70
C LYS A 267 12.65 0.51 25.68
N ASN A 268 11.92 -0.58 25.95
CA ASN A 268 12.38 -1.63 26.84
C ASN A 268 12.98 -2.85 26.10
N GLY A 269 13.29 -2.69 24.80
CA GLY A 269 14.14 -3.61 24.04
C GLY A 269 13.42 -4.82 23.46
N LYS A 270 12.09 -4.82 23.36
CA LYS A 270 11.38 -5.81 22.55
C LYS A 270 11.51 -5.46 21.07
N ASN A 271 11.63 -6.47 20.22
CA ASN A 271 11.49 -6.31 18.78
C ASN A 271 10.01 -6.13 18.46
N VAL A 272 9.58 -4.90 18.14
CA VAL A 272 8.16 -4.55 18.05
C VAL A 272 7.81 -4.06 16.65
N VAL A 273 6.63 -4.45 16.16
CA VAL A 273 6.04 -3.96 14.92
C VAL A 273 4.55 -3.64 15.10
N LEU A 274 4.05 -2.71 14.30
CA LEU A 274 2.63 -2.41 14.17
C LEU A 274 2.07 -3.07 12.90
N ILE A 275 0.89 -3.70 12.97
CA ILE A 275 0.15 -4.06 11.75
C ILE A 275 -0.54 -2.80 11.24
N ARG A 276 0.05 -2.17 10.21
CA ARG A 276 -0.34 -0.83 9.72
C ARG A 276 -1.74 -0.74 9.11
N ASP A 277 -2.29 -1.83 8.63
CA ASP A 277 -3.62 -1.92 8.03
C ASP A 277 -4.69 -2.45 9.00
N LEU A 278 -4.33 -2.70 10.27
CA LEU A 278 -5.25 -3.09 11.35
C LEU A 278 -5.15 -2.14 12.54
N THR A 279 -5.16 -0.84 12.24
CA THR A 279 -5.15 0.23 13.23
C THR A 279 -5.86 1.45 12.66
N ASP A 280 -6.43 2.27 13.53
CA ASP A 280 -7.17 3.49 13.18
C ASP A 280 -6.80 4.63 14.14
N THR A 281 -6.77 5.85 13.63
CA THR A 281 -6.33 7.04 14.35
C THR A 281 -7.52 7.88 14.80
N MET A 282 -7.52 8.44 16.00
CA MET A 282 -8.42 9.54 16.34
C MET A 282 -7.92 10.82 15.70
N TYR A 283 -8.50 11.20 14.58
CA TYR A 283 -8.15 12.41 13.84
C TYR A 283 -9.37 13.01 13.14
N ASN A 284 -9.62 14.28 13.42
CA ASN A 284 -10.67 15.07 12.79
C ASN A 284 -10.09 15.78 11.55
N PRO A 285 -10.62 15.53 10.32
CA PRO A 285 -10.19 16.21 9.09
C PRO A 285 -10.32 17.74 9.11
N ALA A 286 -11.12 18.29 10.02
CA ALA A 286 -11.24 19.73 10.23
C ALA A 286 -10.06 20.34 11.00
N MET A 287 -9.16 19.51 11.53
CA MET A 287 -7.94 19.93 12.23
C MET A 287 -6.71 19.84 11.34
N PRO A 288 -5.64 20.62 11.60
CA PRO A 288 -4.38 20.49 10.87
C PRO A 288 -3.87 19.04 10.81
N PRO A 289 -3.37 18.59 9.69
CA PRO A 289 -3.06 19.29 8.43
C PRO A 289 -4.20 19.37 7.40
N TYR A 290 -5.46 19.21 7.81
CA TYR A 290 -6.66 19.34 6.96
C TYR A 290 -6.65 18.34 5.79
N VAL A 291 -6.47 17.09 6.12
CA VAL A 291 -6.45 15.95 5.19
C VAL A 291 -7.61 15.00 5.48
N ASP A 292 -7.88 14.08 4.57
CA ASP A 292 -8.79 12.96 4.82
C ASP A 292 -8.38 12.15 6.07
N HIS A 293 -9.35 11.57 6.78
CA HIS A 293 -9.13 10.80 8.01
C HIS A 293 -8.06 9.71 7.83
N HIS A 294 -8.17 8.94 6.74
CA HIS A 294 -7.21 7.85 6.46
C HIS A 294 -5.83 8.38 6.09
N THR A 295 -5.74 9.57 5.46
CA THR A 295 -4.44 10.26 5.26
C THR A 295 -3.82 10.65 6.59
N GLY A 296 -4.62 11.12 7.56
CA GLY A 296 -4.15 11.37 8.92
C GLY A 296 -3.59 10.11 9.59
N THR A 297 -4.26 8.99 9.41
CA THR A 297 -3.79 7.67 9.87
C THR A 297 -2.47 7.26 9.19
N ASP A 298 -2.35 7.43 7.86
CA ASP A 298 -1.11 7.16 7.13
C ASP A 298 0.06 8.00 7.67
N PHE A 299 -0.16 9.27 8.01
CA PHE A 299 0.87 10.13 8.59
C PHE A 299 1.33 9.67 9.98
N ILE A 300 0.42 9.19 10.82
CA ILE A 300 0.80 8.60 12.11
C ILE A 300 1.59 7.30 11.92
N ILE A 301 1.21 6.48 10.95
CA ILE A 301 1.95 5.26 10.61
C ILE A 301 3.37 5.62 10.13
N GLU A 302 3.53 6.60 9.23
CA GLU A 302 4.85 7.07 8.80
C GLU A 302 5.69 7.63 9.96
N TYR A 303 5.05 8.35 10.88
CA TYR A 303 5.71 8.84 12.11
C TYR A 303 6.18 7.69 12.99
N ILE A 304 5.37 6.65 13.17
CA ILE A 304 5.75 5.43 13.92
C ILE A 304 6.94 4.75 13.24
N GLU A 305 6.90 4.58 11.92
CA GLU A 305 7.97 3.98 11.12
C GLU A 305 9.28 4.76 11.19
N LYS A 306 9.21 6.07 11.32
CA LYS A 306 10.37 6.96 11.46
C LYS A 306 10.97 6.92 12.85
N CYS A 307 10.13 6.90 13.90
CA CYS A 307 10.56 7.25 15.24
C CYS A 307 10.43 6.13 16.27
N VAL A 308 9.55 5.13 16.04
CA VAL A 308 9.20 4.17 17.10
C VAL A 308 9.56 2.75 16.71
N CYS A 309 9.01 2.24 15.62
CA CYS A 309 9.23 0.86 15.18
C CYS A 309 8.78 0.65 13.72
N PRO A 310 9.28 -0.40 13.05
CA PRO A 310 8.77 -0.81 11.74
C PRO A 310 7.30 -1.22 11.78
N THR A 311 6.70 -1.31 10.60
CA THR A 311 5.34 -1.83 10.41
C THR A 311 5.31 -3.02 9.46
N VAL A 312 4.27 -3.84 9.57
CA VAL A 312 3.97 -4.97 8.68
C VAL A 312 2.54 -4.85 8.17
N ALA A 313 2.20 -5.57 7.09
CA ALA A 313 0.82 -5.71 6.65
C ALA A 313 0.16 -6.98 7.21
N SER A 314 -1.15 -6.98 7.41
CA SER A 314 -1.88 -8.18 7.81
C SER A 314 -1.71 -9.34 6.83
N SER A 315 -1.54 -9.04 5.54
CA SER A 315 -1.29 -10.02 4.49
C SER A 315 -0.02 -10.85 4.68
N ASP A 316 0.98 -10.36 5.43
CA ASP A 316 2.18 -11.12 5.76
C ASP A 316 1.88 -12.32 6.67
N LEU A 317 0.81 -12.23 7.45
CA LEU A 317 0.39 -13.29 8.40
C LEU A 317 -0.72 -14.19 7.85
N VAL A 318 -1.67 -13.61 7.09
CA VAL A 318 -2.87 -14.34 6.64
C VAL A 318 -2.98 -14.48 5.12
N GLY A 319 -2.00 -13.99 4.39
CA GLY A 319 -2.04 -13.94 2.93
C GLY A 319 -3.10 -12.99 2.37
N GLY A 320 -3.27 -13.03 1.05
CA GLY A 320 -4.26 -12.19 0.35
C GLY A 320 -3.85 -10.72 0.28
N LYS A 321 -4.84 -9.82 0.44
CA LYS A 321 -4.65 -8.38 0.38
C LYS A 321 -4.61 -7.77 1.79
N PRO A 322 -3.82 -6.70 2.01
CA PRO A 322 -3.95 -5.88 3.20
C PRO A 322 -5.39 -5.38 3.39
N HIS A 323 -5.81 -5.22 4.64
CA HIS A 323 -7.12 -4.64 4.93
C HIS A 323 -7.21 -3.21 4.39
N ARG A 324 -8.38 -2.84 3.90
CA ARG A 324 -8.74 -1.49 3.52
C ARG A 324 -10.10 -1.17 4.09
N PHE A 325 -10.19 -0.07 4.83
CA PHE A 325 -11.45 0.37 5.40
C PHE A 325 -12.49 0.66 4.33
N PHE A 326 -13.76 0.29 4.61
CA PHE A 326 -14.86 0.42 3.65
C PHE A 326 -15.13 1.88 3.26
N ASP A 327 -14.79 2.83 4.11
CA ASP A 327 -14.95 4.28 3.93
C ASP A 327 -13.71 4.96 3.31
N ASP A 328 -12.55 4.29 3.19
CA ASP A 328 -11.41 4.80 2.42
C ASP A 328 -11.69 4.72 0.92
N LYS A 329 -12.13 5.84 0.33
CA LYS A 329 -12.46 5.97 -1.09
C LYS A 329 -11.34 6.54 -1.95
N ARG A 330 -10.19 6.85 -1.36
CA ARG A 330 -9.05 7.40 -2.11
C ARG A 330 -8.57 6.38 -3.15
N PRO A 331 -8.32 6.78 -4.42
CA PRO A 331 -7.70 5.87 -5.37
C PRO A 331 -6.31 5.45 -4.89
N THR A 332 -5.94 4.19 -5.16
CA THR A 332 -4.63 3.64 -4.79
C THR A 332 -3.61 3.99 -5.88
N LEU A 333 -2.59 4.76 -5.50
CA LEU A 333 -1.45 5.10 -6.33
C LEU A 333 -0.25 4.21 -5.97
N ALA A 334 0.18 3.37 -6.91
CA ALA A 334 1.40 2.59 -6.77
C ALA A 334 2.61 3.36 -7.30
N ILE A 335 3.63 3.55 -6.47
CA ILE A 335 4.92 4.13 -6.86
C ILE A 335 5.95 3.01 -6.93
N VAL A 336 6.38 2.67 -8.16
CA VAL A 336 7.32 1.58 -8.44
C VAL A 336 8.65 2.18 -8.88
N VAL A 337 9.69 1.98 -8.07
CA VAL A 337 11.00 2.57 -8.31
C VAL A 337 12.11 1.52 -8.28
N SER A 338 12.93 1.50 -9.32
CA SER A 338 14.20 0.78 -9.35
C SER A 338 15.16 1.52 -10.29
N GLU A 339 15.52 2.73 -9.88
CA GLU A 339 16.31 3.67 -10.65
C GLU A 339 17.33 4.35 -9.72
N PHE A 340 18.61 4.43 -10.12
CA PHE A 340 19.72 4.88 -9.29
C PHE A 340 20.57 5.98 -9.94
N GLU A 341 20.26 6.36 -11.16
CA GLU A 341 21.02 7.38 -11.89
C GLU A 341 20.56 8.79 -11.48
N TYR A 342 19.24 8.93 -11.21
CA TYR A 342 18.59 10.19 -10.86
C TYR A 342 17.98 10.17 -9.46
N GLU A 343 18.17 9.07 -8.74
CA GLU A 343 17.75 8.88 -7.34
C GLU A 343 16.25 9.11 -7.10
N THR A 344 15.42 8.68 -8.05
CA THR A 344 13.96 8.85 -7.95
C THR A 344 13.36 8.08 -6.77
N PHE A 345 14.08 7.13 -6.18
CA PHE A 345 13.72 6.49 -4.91
C PHE A 345 13.75 7.45 -3.72
N GLN A 346 14.35 8.64 -3.85
CA GLN A 346 14.32 9.71 -2.85
C GLN A 346 13.28 10.78 -3.22
N THR A 347 13.27 11.22 -4.48
CA THR A 347 12.43 12.36 -4.90
C THR A 347 10.95 12.01 -5.06
N LEU A 348 10.59 10.80 -5.51
CA LEU A 348 9.19 10.41 -5.68
C LEU A 348 8.43 10.25 -4.35
N PRO A 349 8.99 9.64 -3.28
CA PRO A 349 8.33 9.63 -1.99
C PRO A 349 8.07 11.03 -1.43
N GLU A 350 9.04 11.92 -1.52
CA GLU A 350 8.89 13.31 -1.09
C GLU A 350 7.83 14.06 -1.91
N PHE A 351 7.88 13.92 -3.24
CA PHE A 351 6.88 14.49 -4.14
C PHE A 351 5.46 13.98 -3.81
N SER A 352 5.32 12.69 -3.53
CA SER A 352 4.02 12.12 -3.19
C SER A 352 3.46 12.66 -1.87
N ARG A 353 4.32 12.81 -0.86
CA ARG A 353 3.94 13.38 0.44
C ARG A 353 3.46 14.81 0.30
N GLN A 354 4.16 15.62 -0.51
CA GLN A 354 3.83 17.04 -0.68
C GLN A 354 2.60 17.30 -1.56
N HIS A 355 2.37 16.46 -2.58
CA HIS A 355 1.44 16.77 -3.67
C HIS A 355 0.31 15.78 -3.89
N LEU A 356 0.40 14.54 -3.38
CA LEU A 356 -0.52 13.46 -3.74
C LEU A 356 -1.27 12.84 -2.57
N CYS A 357 -0.64 12.72 -1.40
CA CYS A 357 -1.18 11.98 -0.25
C CYS A 357 -2.57 12.46 0.21
N LYS A 358 -2.94 13.72 -0.06
CA LYS A 358 -4.29 14.25 0.27
C LYS A 358 -5.42 13.55 -0.48
N ASN A 359 -5.14 13.05 -1.69
CA ASN A 359 -6.16 12.53 -2.60
C ASN A 359 -5.91 11.07 -3.00
N PHE A 360 -4.80 10.51 -2.60
CA PHE A 360 -4.41 9.13 -2.94
C PHE A 360 -3.99 8.35 -1.70
N ARG A 361 -4.35 7.08 -1.68
CA ARG A 361 -3.67 6.08 -0.87
C ARG A 361 -2.39 5.69 -1.59
N VAL A 362 -1.23 6.13 -1.08
CA VAL A 362 0.05 5.88 -1.74
C VAL A 362 0.68 4.60 -1.22
N VAL A 363 1.08 3.72 -2.12
CA VAL A 363 1.78 2.47 -1.82
C VAL A 363 3.08 2.36 -2.63
N TYR A 364 4.10 1.71 -2.07
CA TYR A 364 5.44 1.73 -2.64
C TYR A 364 5.98 0.32 -2.90
N ALA A 365 6.64 0.15 -4.06
CA ALA A 365 7.56 -0.93 -4.36
C ALA A 365 8.90 -0.31 -4.77
N ILE A 366 9.84 -0.25 -3.85
CA ILE A 366 11.13 0.41 -4.06
C ILE A 366 12.25 -0.63 -3.92
N ASN A 367 13.08 -0.72 -4.95
CA ASN A 367 14.37 -1.39 -4.86
C ASN A 367 15.46 -0.34 -4.75
N ASP A 368 16.17 -0.30 -3.64
CA ASP A 368 17.30 0.58 -3.35
C ASP A 368 18.66 -0.13 -3.38
N ASP A 369 18.70 -1.41 -3.80
CA ASP A 369 19.92 -2.13 -4.12
C ASP A 369 20.22 -2.06 -5.63
N ARG A 370 21.26 -1.30 -5.98
CA ARG A 370 21.71 -1.15 -7.37
C ARG A 370 22.03 -2.48 -8.06
N ASN A 371 22.50 -3.46 -7.32
CA ASN A 371 22.92 -4.76 -7.84
C ASN A 371 21.78 -5.77 -7.95
N SER A 372 20.67 -5.51 -7.29
CA SER A 372 19.48 -6.36 -7.35
C SER A 372 18.67 -6.06 -8.61
N HIS A 373 18.23 -7.12 -9.28
CA HIS A 373 17.25 -7.07 -10.36
C HIS A 373 15.85 -7.46 -9.90
N GLU A 374 15.58 -7.41 -8.61
CA GLU A 374 14.26 -7.70 -8.03
C GLU A 374 13.52 -6.40 -7.69
N LEU A 375 12.19 -6.49 -7.68
CA LEU A 375 11.30 -5.43 -7.25
C LEU A 375 10.42 -5.94 -6.10
N PRO A 376 10.93 -5.92 -4.86
CA PRO A 376 10.15 -6.33 -3.71
C PRO A 376 8.85 -5.53 -3.61
N GLY A 377 7.73 -6.22 -3.37
CA GLY A 377 6.43 -5.59 -3.23
C GLY A 377 5.75 -5.17 -4.54
N ILE A 378 6.25 -5.60 -5.71
CA ILE A 378 5.65 -5.28 -7.02
C ILE A 378 4.17 -5.70 -7.12
N GLU A 379 3.74 -6.64 -6.28
CA GLU A 379 2.36 -7.12 -6.18
C GLU A 379 1.35 -6.01 -5.88
N ILE A 380 1.79 -4.86 -5.34
CA ILE A 380 0.92 -3.68 -5.15
C ILE A 380 0.22 -3.23 -6.45
N LEU A 381 0.81 -3.51 -7.62
CA LEU A 381 0.22 -3.20 -8.92
C LEU A 381 -1.12 -3.93 -9.14
N LYS A 382 -1.33 -5.09 -8.52
CA LYS A 382 -2.58 -5.85 -8.65
C LYS A 382 -3.79 -5.04 -8.17
N ASP A 383 -3.59 -4.22 -7.13
CA ASP A 383 -4.64 -3.45 -6.45
C ASP A 383 -4.56 -1.94 -6.73
N ALA A 384 -3.56 -1.50 -7.48
CA ALA A 384 -3.41 -0.09 -7.83
C ALA A 384 -4.47 0.36 -8.84
N ASP A 385 -4.99 1.56 -8.65
CA ASP A 385 -5.86 2.26 -9.61
C ASP A 385 -5.04 3.03 -10.64
N VAL A 386 -3.86 3.52 -10.25
CA VAL A 386 -2.89 4.18 -11.11
C VAL A 386 -1.47 3.86 -10.64
N ALA A 387 -0.50 3.81 -11.56
CA ALA A 387 0.90 3.58 -11.20
C ALA A 387 1.82 4.68 -11.74
N ILE A 388 2.82 5.05 -10.92
CA ILE A 388 4.03 5.75 -11.35
C ILE A 388 5.15 4.73 -11.44
N MET A 389 5.87 4.72 -12.56
CA MET A 389 7.05 3.86 -12.74
C MET A 389 8.30 4.69 -13.04
N SER A 390 9.36 4.46 -12.27
CA SER A 390 10.71 4.94 -12.50
C SER A 390 11.68 3.78 -12.40
N ILE A 391 11.97 3.14 -13.53
CA ILE A 391 12.72 1.89 -13.59
C ILE A 391 13.86 2.02 -14.62
N TRP A 392 15.05 1.53 -14.26
CA TRP A 392 16.21 1.55 -15.13
C TRP A 392 16.80 0.17 -15.35
N ARG A 393 16.63 -0.40 -16.56
CA ARG A 393 17.30 -1.60 -17.09
C ARG A 393 17.30 -2.80 -16.14
N ARG A 394 16.11 -3.22 -15.70
CA ARG A 394 15.94 -4.39 -14.84
C ARG A 394 15.60 -5.64 -15.65
N SER A 395 16.30 -6.73 -15.35
CA SER A 395 15.95 -8.08 -15.80
C SER A 395 15.30 -8.80 -14.63
N LEU A 396 13.98 -8.67 -14.51
CA LEU A 396 13.21 -9.14 -13.35
C LEU A 396 13.09 -10.66 -13.30
N PRO A 397 12.80 -11.26 -12.15
CA PRO A 397 12.20 -12.59 -12.09
C PRO A 397 10.97 -12.66 -13.00
N PRO A 398 10.75 -13.80 -13.71
CA PRO A 398 9.61 -13.92 -14.65
C PRO A 398 8.25 -13.59 -14.02
N GLU A 399 8.02 -14.03 -12.79
CA GLU A 399 6.80 -13.78 -12.01
C GLU A 399 6.60 -12.29 -11.71
N GLN A 400 7.66 -11.56 -11.39
CA GLN A 400 7.57 -10.12 -11.16
C GLN A 400 7.31 -9.33 -12.45
N LEU A 401 7.96 -9.71 -13.57
CA LEU A 401 7.67 -9.07 -14.85
C LEU A 401 6.25 -9.39 -15.32
N GLN A 402 5.71 -10.58 -14.97
CA GLN A 402 4.33 -10.93 -15.29
C GLN A 402 3.33 -10.01 -14.58
N VAL A 403 3.58 -9.64 -13.31
CA VAL A 403 2.73 -8.66 -12.61
C VAL A 403 2.68 -7.31 -13.38
N VAL A 404 3.82 -6.86 -13.92
CA VAL A 404 3.84 -5.64 -14.75
C VAL A 404 3.05 -5.84 -16.05
N ARG A 405 3.19 -7.00 -16.71
CA ARG A 405 2.43 -7.32 -17.93
C ARG A 405 0.93 -7.34 -17.66
N ASP A 406 0.50 -8.03 -16.61
CA ASP A 406 -0.91 -8.12 -16.22
C ASP A 406 -1.50 -6.72 -15.95
N TYR A 407 -0.72 -5.82 -15.31
CA TYR A 407 -1.12 -4.43 -15.07
C TYR A 407 -1.37 -3.67 -16.38
N ILE A 408 -0.46 -3.81 -17.35
CA ILE A 408 -0.56 -3.15 -18.66
C ILE A 408 -1.68 -3.78 -19.52
N GLU A 409 -1.79 -5.11 -19.53
CA GLU A 409 -2.84 -5.84 -20.26
C GLU A 409 -4.24 -5.52 -19.71
N ALA A 410 -4.36 -5.28 -18.40
CA ALA A 410 -5.59 -4.80 -17.77
C ALA A 410 -5.91 -3.32 -18.12
N LYS A 411 -5.09 -2.66 -18.95
CA LYS A 411 -5.25 -1.26 -19.37
C LYS A 411 -5.35 -0.27 -18.22
N LYS A 412 -4.66 -0.57 -17.12
CA LYS A 412 -4.59 0.34 -15.97
C LYS A 412 -3.73 1.56 -16.27
N PRO A 413 -4.08 2.74 -15.75
CA PRO A 413 -3.37 3.98 -16.01
C PRO A 413 -1.91 3.98 -15.57
N LEU A 414 -1.02 4.51 -16.41
CA LEU A 414 0.41 4.54 -16.16
C LEU A 414 1.00 5.94 -16.34
N VAL A 415 1.77 6.39 -15.36
CA VAL A 415 2.68 7.53 -15.46
C VAL A 415 4.10 7.01 -15.43
N ALA A 416 4.83 7.14 -16.52
CA ALA A 416 6.20 6.66 -16.65
C ALA A 416 7.17 7.84 -16.78
N ILE A 417 8.25 7.81 -16.02
CA ILE A 417 9.22 8.90 -16.03
C ILE A 417 10.62 8.41 -16.43
N ARG A 418 11.32 9.27 -17.13
CA ARG A 418 12.74 9.20 -17.47
C ARG A 418 13.18 7.83 -18.01
N THR A 419 14.00 7.10 -17.23
CA THR A 419 14.61 5.83 -17.63
C THR A 419 13.62 4.69 -17.89
N THR A 420 12.35 4.90 -17.57
CA THR A 420 11.30 3.90 -17.80
C THR A 420 11.09 3.60 -19.28
N SER A 421 11.49 4.49 -20.19
CA SER A 421 11.55 4.18 -21.64
C SER A 421 12.39 2.93 -21.96
N HIS A 422 13.36 2.60 -21.12
CA HIS A 422 14.18 1.41 -21.26
C HIS A 422 14.25 0.55 -19.99
N ALA A 423 13.12 0.53 -19.24
CA ALA A 423 12.96 -0.11 -17.94
C ALA A 423 13.45 -1.56 -17.92
N PHE A 424 13.03 -2.34 -18.91
CA PHE A 424 13.27 -3.78 -18.96
C PHE A 424 14.13 -4.21 -20.16
N ALA A 425 14.89 -3.28 -20.73
CA ALA A 425 15.77 -3.53 -21.87
C ALA A 425 17.24 -3.69 -21.44
N THR A 426 17.91 -4.70 -21.97
CA THR A 426 19.30 -5.06 -21.60
C THR A 426 20.37 -4.39 -22.46
N ARG A 427 20.05 -3.41 -23.32
CA ARG A 427 20.95 -2.89 -24.38
C ARG A 427 21.45 -4.03 -25.28
N ASN A 428 22.77 -4.28 -25.26
CA ASN A 428 23.45 -5.25 -26.09
C ASN A 428 23.78 -6.57 -25.35
N HIS A 429 23.22 -6.77 -24.16
CA HIS A 429 23.45 -7.98 -23.37
C HIS A 429 22.32 -8.97 -23.55
N SER A 430 22.62 -10.25 -23.48
CA SER A 430 21.61 -11.30 -23.40
C SER A 430 20.87 -11.21 -22.05
N THR A 431 19.61 -11.63 -22.03
CA THR A 431 18.85 -11.78 -20.79
C THR A 431 19.56 -12.78 -19.87
N PRO A 432 19.86 -12.44 -18.61
CA PRO A 432 20.46 -13.38 -17.67
C PRO A 432 19.59 -14.62 -17.46
N ALA A 433 20.22 -15.76 -17.16
CA ALA A 433 19.52 -17.01 -16.91
C ALA A 433 18.54 -16.86 -15.73
N GLY A 434 17.34 -17.40 -15.87
CA GLY A 434 16.27 -17.30 -14.85
C GLY A 434 15.65 -15.91 -14.72
N ARG A 435 15.93 -14.98 -15.63
CA ARG A 435 15.39 -13.62 -15.65
C ARG A 435 14.57 -13.39 -16.92
N ALA A 436 13.68 -12.40 -16.85
CA ALA A 436 12.83 -11.96 -17.94
C ALA A 436 13.08 -10.50 -18.28
N THR A 437 12.87 -10.14 -19.54
CA THR A 437 13.02 -8.78 -20.07
C THR A 437 11.85 -8.42 -20.98
N TRP A 438 11.66 -7.11 -21.21
CA TRP A 438 10.72 -6.59 -22.19
C TRP A 438 11.43 -5.54 -23.05
N GLN A 439 12.15 -6.00 -24.05
CA GLN A 439 13.04 -5.18 -24.88
C GLN A 439 12.31 -4.04 -25.61
N ARG A 440 11.03 -4.24 -25.91
CA ARG A 440 10.20 -3.30 -26.66
C ARG A 440 9.22 -2.53 -25.79
N PHE A 441 9.39 -2.51 -24.44
CA PHE A 441 8.49 -1.83 -23.53
C PHE A 441 8.19 -0.38 -23.95
N ASP A 442 9.22 0.35 -24.38
CA ASP A 442 9.09 1.71 -24.88
C ASP A 442 8.09 1.81 -26.03
N ARG A 443 8.24 0.96 -27.05
CA ARG A 443 7.37 0.98 -28.24
C ARG A 443 6.00 0.38 -27.99
N ASP A 444 5.97 -0.71 -27.24
CA ASP A 444 4.75 -1.49 -27.02
C ASP A 444 3.79 -0.78 -26.05
N VAL A 445 4.33 -0.09 -25.03
CA VAL A 445 3.55 0.51 -23.94
C VAL A 445 3.54 2.04 -24.01
N LEU A 446 4.72 2.67 -24.19
CA LEU A 446 4.86 4.12 -24.12
C LEU A 446 4.73 4.80 -25.49
N GLN A 447 4.72 4.03 -26.59
CA GLN A 447 4.75 4.54 -27.97
C GLN A 447 5.96 5.45 -28.23
N GLY A 448 7.06 5.28 -27.44
CA GLY A 448 8.32 6.00 -27.58
C GLY A 448 9.27 5.32 -28.57
N ASN A 449 10.45 5.91 -28.76
CA ASN A 449 11.51 5.36 -29.62
C ASN A 449 12.91 5.73 -29.09
N TYR A 450 13.18 5.34 -27.85
CA TYR A 450 14.44 5.70 -27.19
C TYR A 450 15.69 5.22 -27.94
N GLN A 451 16.51 6.17 -28.37
CA GLN A 451 17.75 5.95 -29.13
C GLN A 451 19.01 6.49 -28.41
N GLY A 452 18.89 6.85 -27.13
CA GLY A 452 19.94 7.52 -26.36
C GLY A 452 19.56 8.98 -26.07
N HIS A 453 20.55 9.81 -25.84
CA HIS A 453 20.33 11.22 -25.51
C HIS A 453 21.28 12.14 -26.29
N HIS A 454 20.91 13.42 -26.39
CA HIS A 454 21.82 14.50 -26.76
C HIS A 454 22.72 14.79 -25.55
N GLY A 455 23.97 15.17 -25.77
CA GLY A 455 24.85 15.56 -24.67
C GLY A 455 24.44 16.90 -24.09
N ASN A 456 24.45 17.02 -22.75
CA ASN A 456 24.19 18.25 -22.02
C ASN A 456 25.32 18.54 -21.01
N HIS A 457 26.53 18.12 -21.31
CA HIS A 457 27.64 18.24 -20.38
C HIS A 457 28.15 19.69 -20.38
N ALA A 458 27.94 20.41 -19.28
CA ALA A 458 28.37 21.79 -19.11
C ALA A 458 29.90 21.95 -19.27
N ASP A 459 30.67 20.94 -18.89
CA ASP A 459 32.12 20.84 -19.05
C ASP A 459 32.57 20.72 -20.52
N GLN A 460 31.68 20.34 -21.44
CA GLN A 460 31.89 20.30 -22.88
C GLN A 460 31.30 21.51 -23.61
N GLY A 461 30.78 22.50 -22.87
CA GLY A 461 30.13 23.70 -23.44
C GLY A 461 28.75 23.46 -24.00
N ASP A 462 28.10 22.34 -23.65
CA ASP A 462 26.74 22.04 -24.05
C ASP A 462 25.72 22.93 -23.34
N SER A 463 24.70 23.32 -24.09
CA SER A 463 23.60 24.12 -23.56
C SER A 463 22.64 23.27 -22.71
N ALA A 464 21.96 23.91 -21.77
CA ALA A 464 20.87 23.27 -21.04
C ALA A 464 19.75 22.80 -21.98
N THR A 465 18.97 21.81 -21.57
CA THR A 465 17.76 21.43 -22.27
C THR A 465 16.69 22.52 -22.13
N VAL A 466 16.27 23.07 -23.24
CA VAL A 466 15.18 24.06 -23.33
C VAL A 466 13.90 23.33 -23.72
N VAL A 467 12.84 23.55 -22.98
CA VAL A 467 11.54 22.88 -23.12
C VAL A 467 10.44 23.91 -23.34
N TRP A 468 9.43 23.57 -24.14
CA TRP A 468 8.25 24.42 -24.40
C TRP A 468 6.99 23.57 -24.67
N ILE A 469 5.84 24.21 -24.52
CA ILE A 469 4.54 23.64 -24.89
C ILE A 469 4.34 23.87 -26.40
N PRO A 470 4.18 22.81 -27.22
CA PRO A 470 3.84 23.00 -28.65
C PRO A 470 2.45 23.63 -28.81
N SER A 471 2.25 24.40 -29.86
CA SER A 471 0.97 25.09 -30.11
C SER A 471 -0.25 24.16 -30.20
N SER A 472 -0.03 22.89 -30.54
CA SER A 472 -1.07 21.85 -30.53
C SER A 472 -1.52 21.38 -29.16
N ALA A 473 -0.79 21.72 -28.09
CA ALA A 473 -1.04 21.24 -26.74
C ALA A 473 -1.33 22.35 -25.72
N THR A 474 -1.49 23.59 -26.13
CA THR A 474 -1.70 24.75 -25.21
C THR A 474 -2.93 24.60 -24.32
N ASP A 475 -3.96 23.92 -24.79
CA ASP A 475 -5.22 23.71 -24.05
C ASP A 475 -5.29 22.32 -23.39
N HIS A 476 -4.18 21.55 -23.43
CA HIS A 476 -4.17 20.21 -22.87
C HIS A 476 -4.09 20.25 -21.32
N LEU A 477 -4.91 19.43 -20.65
CA LEU A 477 -4.96 19.38 -19.16
C LEU A 477 -3.60 19.15 -18.51
N LEU A 478 -2.72 18.39 -19.13
CA LEU A 478 -1.39 18.08 -18.59
C LEU A 478 -0.51 19.31 -18.42
N VAL A 479 -0.70 20.35 -19.23
CA VAL A 479 0.08 21.58 -19.16
C VAL A 479 -0.67 22.72 -18.46
N ALA A 480 -1.82 22.46 -17.90
CA ALA A 480 -2.57 23.45 -17.12
C ALA A 480 -1.74 23.99 -15.95
N GLY A 481 -1.61 25.32 -15.86
CA GLY A 481 -0.81 25.97 -14.82
C GLY A 481 0.69 26.05 -15.11
N ILE A 482 1.17 25.55 -16.25
CA ILE A 482 2.53 25.78 -16.73
C ILE A 482 2.52 27.07 -17.55
N SER A 483 3.43 27.99 -17.22
CA SER A 483 3.53 29.25 -17.96
C SER A 483 3.89 29.02 -19.43
N PRO A 484 3.23 29.71 -20.36
CA PRO A 484 3.60 29.63 -21.77
C PRO A 484 5.00 30.24 -21.99
N GLY A 485 5.77 29.63 -22.88
CA GLY A 485 7.14 30.05 -23.19
C GLY A 485 8.14 28.92 -23.06
N GLU A 486 9.42 29.29 -23.18
CA GLU A 486 10.53 28.35 -23.01
C GLU A 486 11.02 28.37 -21.58
N PHE A 487 11.31 27.20 -21.03
CA PHE A 487 11.96 27.04 -19.73
C PHE A 487 13.12 26.02 -19.83
N THR A 488 14.05 26.05 -18.90
CA THR A 488 15.19 25.15 -18.87
C THR A 488 14.99 24.08 -17.80
N VAL A 489 15.53 22.89 -18.06
CA VAL A 489 15.48 21.73 -17.16
C VAL A 489 16.86 21.10 -16.98
N GLY A 490 17.07 20.42 -15.85
CA GLY A 490 18.32 19.71 -15.54
C GLY A 490 18.46 18.38 -16.28
N SER A 491 17.37 17.82 -16.78
CA SER A 491 17.37 16.55 -17.50
C SER A 491 18.03 16.65 -18.87
N TRP A 492 18.85 15.66 -19.20
CA TRP A 492 19.38 15.49 -20.55
C TRP A 492 18.26 15.15 -21.53
N LEU A 493 18.29 15.77 -22.71
CA LEU A 493 17.30 15.55 -23.77
C LEU A 493 17.47 14.16 -24.38
N TYR A 494 16.44 13.33 -24.26
CA TYR A 494 16.40 12.02 -24.92
C TYR A 494 16.05 12.15 -26.41
N LYS A 495 16.63 11.25 -27.22
CA LYS A 495 16.27 11.06 -28.63
C LYS A 495 15.09 10.10 -28.70
N MET A 496 13.89 10.65 -28.86
CA MET A 496 12.65 9.89 -28.78
C MET A 496 11.87 9.85 -30.12
N SER A 497 12.29 10.67 -31.08
CA SER A 497 11.62 10.74 -32.39
C SER A 497 11.93 9.55 -33.30
N PRO A 498 10.98 9.08 -34.13
CA PRO A 498 9.56 9.43 -34.09
C PRO A 498 8.81 8.69 -32.98
N LEU A 499 7.77 9.30 -32.43
CA LEU A 499 6.80 8.62 -31.58
C LEU A 499 5.87 7.72 -32.40
N GLY A 500 5.17 6.79 -31.72
CA GLY A 500 4.08 6.02 -32.32
C GLY A 500 2.84 6.90 -32.60
N ASP A 501 1.96 6.41 -33.45
CA ASP A 501 0.81 7.16 -33.98
C ASP A 501 -0.23 7.54 -32.92
N LEU A 502 -0.26 6.83 -31.78
CA LEU A 502 -1.19 7.09 -30.68
C LEU A 502 -0.69 8.15 -29.69
N ALA A 503 0.59 8.56 -29.81
CA ALA A 503 1.19 9.49 -28.87
C ALA A 503 0.93 10.94 -29.24
N THR A 504 0.43 11.73 -28.29
CA THR A 504 0.21 13.17 -28.42
C THR A 504 1.27 13.93 -27.63
N PRO A 505 2.27 14.58 -28.29
CA PRO A 505 3.28 15.37 -27.59
C PRO A 505 2.65 16.56 -26.85
N VAL A 506 3.00 16.73 -25.56
CA VAL A 506 2.55 17.85 -24.73
C VAL A 506 3.71 18.79 -24.35
N LEU A 507 4.94 18.30 -24.37
CA LEU A 507 6.16 19.11 -24.27
C LEU A 507 7.16 18.70 -25.35
N MET A 508 7.82 19.71 -25.93
CA MET A 508 8.94 19.55 -26.87
C MET A 508 10.20 20.15 -26.27
N GLY A 509 11.37 19.69 -26.70
CA GLY A 509 12.63 20.23 -26.21
C GLY A 509 13.75 20.20 -27.24
N ARG A 510 14.79 20.98 -26.98
CA ARG A 510 16.06 21.01 -27.75
C ARG A 510 17.25 21.30 -26.84
N VAL A 511 18.43 20.94 -27.30
CA VAL A 511 19.74 21.36 -26.75
C VAL A 511 20.49 22.09 -27.84
N GLY A 512 20.80 23.38 -27.61
CA GLY A 512 21.43 24.22 -28.62
C GLY A 512 20.68 24.16 -29.96
N ASN A 513 21.38 23.71 -31.02
CA ASN A 513 20.82 23.55 -32.37
C ASN A 513 20.42 22.10 -32.71
N SER A 514 20.21 21.25 -31.71
CA SER A 514 19.76 19.88 -31.95
C SER A 514 18.40 19.81 -32.64
N ALA A 515 18.05 18.66 -33.22
CA ALA A 515 16.68 18.39 -33.60
C ALA A 515 15.75 18.51 -32.37
N HIS A 516 14.51 18.95 -32.62
CA HIS A 516 13.48 19.00 -31.58
C HIS A 516 13.04 17.58 -31.26
N GLU A 517 12.95 17.27 -29.97
CA GLU A 517 12.49 15.97 -29.48
C GLU A 517 11.24 16.12 -28.61
N PRO A 518 10.32 15.14 -28.64
CA PRO A 518 9.25 15.10 -27.65
C PRO A 518 9.83 14.80 -26.27
N VAL A 519 9.49 15.65 -25.30
CA VAL A 519 9.95 15.55 -23.90
C VAL A 519 8.88 14.91 -23.01
N ALA A 520 7.61 15.19 -23.31
CA ALA A 520 6.48 14.54 -22.66
C ALA A 520 5.33 14.33 -23.64
N TRP A 521 4.59 13.25 -23.46
CA TRP A 521 3.41 12.93 -24.26
C TRP A 521 2.40 12.10 -23.50
N SER A 522 1.17 12.09 -24.00
CA SER A 522 0.06 11.27 -23.51
C SER A 522 -0.42 10.29 -24.55
N LEU A 523 -0.96 9.17 -24.09
CA LEU A 523 -1.80 8.24 -24.83
C LEU A 523 -3.15 8.24 -24.12
N ASP A 524 -4.21 8.61 -24.82
CA ASP A 524 -5.58 8.56 -24.33
C ASP A 524 -6.41 7.74 -25.31
N SER A 525 -6.73 6.52 -24.95
CA SER A 525 -7.49 5.63 -25.82
C SER A 525 -8.98 5.72 -25.52
N GLU A 526 -9.83 5.45 -26.53
CA GLU A 526 -11.29 5.49 -26.42
C GLU A 526 -11.86 4.61 -25.31
N ASP A 527 -11.12 3.55 -24.92
CA ASP A 527 -11.48 2.64 -23.84
C ASP A 527 -10.98 3.08 -22.46
N GLY A 528 -10.46 4.32 -22.35
CA GLY A 528 -10.06 4.95 -21.08
C GLY A 528 -8.67 4.54 -20.58
N HIS A 529 -7.88 3.81 -21.36
CA HIS A 529 -6.48 3.52 -21.02
C HIS A 529 -5.64 4.79 -21.21
N ARG A 530 -5.07 5.30 -20.11
CA ARG A 530 -4.28 6.51 -20.06
C ARG A 530 -2.84 6.20 -19.72
N VAL A 531 -1.93 6.56 -20.61
CA VAL A 531 -0.49 6.46 -20.37
C VAL A 531 0.13 7.83 -20.56
N PHE A 532 0.90 8.28 -19.61
CA PHE A 532 1.74 9.45 -19.71
C PHE A 532 3.21 9.06 -19.60
N TYR A 533 4.03 9.68 -20.43
CA TYR A 533 5.48 9.56 -20.29
C TYR A 533 6.15 10.94 -20.37
N THR A 534 7.22 11.10 -19.58
CA THR A 534 8.15 12.22 -19.71
C THR A 534 9.61 11.77 -19.57
N SER A 535 10.49 12.34 -20.38
CA SER A 535 11.94 12.17 -20.24
C SER A 535 12.56 13.08 -19.18
N LEU A 536 11.77 13.91 -18.51
CA LEU A 536 12.14 14.68 -17.33
C LEU A 536 12.13 13.79 -16.07
N GLY A 537 12.69 14.27 -14.97
CA GLY A 537 12.71 13.58 -13.68
C GLY A 537 14.13 13.40 -13.12
N SER A 538 15.07 14.28 -13.48
CA SER A 538 16.32 14.44 -12.72
C SER A 538 16.03 15.07 -11.35
N GLN A 539 16.97 15.01 -10.41
CA GLN A 539 16.78 15.62 -9.09
C GLN A 539 16.42 17.11 -9.16
N ASP A 540 17.06 17.85 -10.08
CA ASP A 540 16.80 19.28 -10.25
C ASP A 540 15.41 19.56 -10.83
N ASP A 541 14.85 18.68 -11.66
CA ASP A 541 13.52 18.85 -12.20
C ASP A 541 12.45 18.84 -11.09
N PHE A 542 12.62 18.03 -10.04
CA PHE A 542 11.70 18.01 -8.89
C PHE A 542 11.69 19.31 -8.08
N ARG A 543 12.63 20.24 -8.36
CA ARG A 543 12.64 21.61 -7.80
C ARG A 543 11.99 22.63 -8.74
N SER A 544 11.73 22.25 -10.00
CA SER A 544 11.05 23.10 -10.98
C SER A 544 9.55 23.09 -10.76
N SER A 545 8.93 24.26 -10.68
CA SER A 545 7.48 24.42 -10.60
C SER A 545 6.76 23.82 -11.81
N GLU A 546 7.37 23.92 -12.99
CA GLU A 546 6.85 23.41 -14.25
C GLU A 546 6.79 21.88 -14.25
N PHE A 547 7.87 21.22 -13.82
CA PHE A 547 7.90 19.76 -13.74
C PHE A 547 6.98 19.24 -12.65
N VAL A 548 7.00 19.84 -11.46
CA VAL A 548 6.10 19.50 -10.35
C VAL A 548 4.64 19.61 -10.79
N CYS A 549 4.29 20.70 -11.49
CA CYS A 549 2.95 20.92 -12.05
C CYS A 549 2.60 19.83 -13.08
N LEU A 550 3.49 19.56 -14.04
CA LEU A 550 3.31 18.55 -15.08
C LEU A 550 3.07 17.17 -14.49
N LEU A 551 3.94 16.73 -13.57
CA LEU A 551 3.87 15.39 -13.00
C LEU A 551 2.61 15.22 -12.15
N ARG A 552 2.25 16.22 -11.34
CA ARG A 552 1.00 16.22 -10.59
C ARG A 552 -0.22 16.12 -11.53
N ASN A 553 -0.28 16.95 -12.55
CA ASN A 553 -1.38 16.94 -13.52
C ASN A 553 -1.47 15.59 -14.23
N ALA A 554 -0.33 14.98 -14.59
CA ALA A 554 -0.28 13.67 -15.23
C ALA A 554 -0.90 12.57 -14.35
N ILE A 555 -0.63 12.60 -13.06
CA ILE A 555 -1.15 11.60 -12.12
C ILE A 555 -2.67 11.78 -11.94
N TYR A 556 -3.14 13.00 -11.73
CA TYR A 556 -4.58 13.27 -11.60
C TYR A 556 -5.34 12.96 -12.90
N TRP A 557 -4.77 13.32 -14.05
CA TRP A 557 -5.35 12.98 -15.34
C TRP A 557 -5.40 11.46 -15.56
N ALA A 558 -4.31 10.76 -15.29
CA ALA A 558 -4.25 9.30 -15.40
C ALA A 558 -5.26 8.63 -14.47
N ALA A 559 -5.36 9.07 -13.22
CA ALA A 559 -6.30 8.54 -12.23
C ALA A 559 -7.78 8.84 -12.54
N GLY A 560 -8.09 9.65 -13.56
CA GLY A 560 -9.46 10.00 -13.93
C GLY A 560 -10.12 11.03 -13.01
N VAL A 561 -9.34 11.83 -12.29
CA VAL A 561 -9.79 12.91 -11.40
C VAL A 561 -9.27 14.29 -11.86
N PRO A 562 -9.50 14.66 -13.13
CA PRO A 562 -8.94 15.88 -13.72
C PRO A 562 -9.47 17.17 -13.09
N GLU A 563 -10.60 17.14 -12.39
CA GLU A 563 -11.16 18.27 -11.65
C GLU A 563 -10.24 18.74 -10.49
N LEU A 564 -9.31 17.90 -10.07
CA LEU A 564 -8.29 18.25 -9.08
C LEU A 564 -7.05 18.91 -9.70
N VAL A 565 -6.98 19.00 -11.03
CA VAL A 565 -5.95 19.75 -11.76
C VAL A 565 -6.24 21.24 -11.61
N LYS A 566 -5.75 21.84 -10.51
CA LYS A 566 -5.86 23.30 -10.30
C LYS A 566 -4.57 23.98 -10.74
N PRO A 567 -4.64 25.19 -11.35
CA PRO A 567 -3.45 26.02 -11.52
C PRO A 567 -2.76 26.19 -10.15
N VAL A 568 -1.45 26.04 -10.10
CA VAL A 568 -0.69 26.38 -8.89
C VAL A 568 -0.90 27.89 -8.70
N ALA A 569 -1.56 28.29 -7.60
CA ALA A 569 -1.63 29.69 -7.22
C ALA A 569 -0.20 30.18 -7.05
N THR A 570 0.21 31.08 -7.93
CA THR A 570 1.47 31.82 -7.76
C THR A 570 1.39 32.54 -6.41
N THR A 571 2.39 32.33 -5.55
CA THR A 571 2.54 32.96 -4.22
C THR A 571 2.75 34.48 -4.30
N ALA A 572 2.02 35.17 -5.15
CA ALA A 572 2.11 36.63 -5.38
C ALA A 572 0.93 37.43 -4.79
N GLU A 573 0.06 36.81 -3.97
CA GLU A 573 -1.00 37.55 -3.28
C GLU A 573 -1.01 37.22 -1.79
N LYS A 574 0.02 37.63 -1.08
CA LYS A 574 -0.01 37.99 0.35
C LYS A 574 1.11 38.97 0.61
N GLU A 575 0.91 40.25 0.30
CA GLU A 575 1.42 41.40 1.03
C GLU A 575 0.27 42.05 1.80
#